data_0101b565368c21c794fe23ace57e0a56
#
_entry.id   0101b565368c21c794fe23ace57e0a56
#
_cell.length_a   1.000
_cell.length_b   1.000
_cell.length_c   1.000
_cell.angle_alpha   90.00
_cell.angle_beta   90.00
_cell.angle_gamma   90.00
#
_symmetry.space_group_name_H-M   'P 1'
#
loop_
_entity.id
_entity.type
_entity.pdbx_description
1 polymer ?
#
loop_
_entity_poly.entity_id
_entity_poly.type
_entity_poly.pdbx_seq_one_letter_code
_entity_poly.pdbx_strand_id
1 'polypeptide(L)'
;MQLNKAKRTKALYAGSFDPVTRGHLDIIRKALMTFDAVHVAVGTNVRKQRAFSVEQSTDLIRSSVLDLWPDAAAILDQSLEVGEYARQSLVRYARDIGATHIVRGLREATNFHEEFNLHGLAERLDPSIPMVHFICDAQFLHIS
;
A
#
# COMPACT_ATOMS: atom_id res chain seq x y z
N MET A 1 -4.88 -21.08 18.65
CA MET A 1 -5.06 -19.88 17.79
C MET A 1 -6.52 -19.52 17.72
N GLN A 2 -6.85 -18.31 18.12
CA GLN A 2 -8.22 -17.81 17.98
C GLN A 2 -8.34 -16.97 16.71
N LEU A 3 -9.34 -17.29 15.89
CA LEU A 3 -9.64 -16.50 14.70
C LEU A 3 -10.71 -15.45 15.05
N ASN A 4 -10.33 -14.19 15.02
CA ASN A 4 -11.24 -13.10 15.29
C ASN A 4 -11.66 -12.42 13.97
N LYS A 5 -12.81 -12.83 13.44
CA LYS A 5 -13.34 -12.31 12.17
C LYS A 5 -14.18 -11.04 12.33
N ALA A 6 -14.47 -10.64 13.55
CA ALA A 6 -15.28 -9.44 13.81
C ALA A 6 -14.47 -8.14 13.71
N LYS A 7 -13.14 -8.24 13.71
CA LYS A 7 -12.26 -7.07 13.65
C LYS A 7 -12.24 -6.46 12.24
N ARG A 8 -12.43 -5.15 12.18
CA ARG A 8 -12.35 -4.40 10.93
C ARG A 8 -10.92 -4.50 10.36
N THR A 9 -10.81 -4.79 9.07
CA THR A 9 -9.52 -4.92 8.40
C THR A 9 -9.00 -3.58 7.90
N LYS A 10 -7.72 -3.35 8.07
CA LYS A 10 -7.02 -2.17 7.58
C LYS A 10 -5.70 -2.62 6.95
N ALA A 11 -5.54 -2.33 5.67
CA ALA A 11 -4.34 -2.69 4.93
C ALA A 11 -3.41 -1.49 4.79
N LEU A 12 -2.12 -1.73 5.01
CA LEU A 12 -1.07 -0.74 4.73
C LEU A 12 -0.45 -1.05 3.38
N TYR A 13 -0.52 -0.10 2.46
CA TYR A 13 0.18 -0.18 1.18
C TYR A 13 1.21 0.95 1.10
N ALA A 14 2.48 0.60 1.16
CA ALA A 14 3.58 1.56 1.21
C ALA A 14 4.40 1.54 -0.07
N GLY A 15 4.89 2.70 -0.46
CA GLY A 15 5.76 2.87 -1.61
C GLY A 15 6.29 4.30 -1.67
N SER A 16 7.16 4.56 -2.64
CA SER A 16 7.66 5.92 -2.86
C SER A 16 6.66 6.78 -3.63
N PHE A 17 5.87 6.18 -4.52
CA PHE A 17 4.85 6.86 -5.34
C PHE A 17 5.37 8.18 -5.95
N ASP A 18 6.47 8.10 -6.66
CA ASP A 18 7.19 9.28 -7.14
C ASP A 18 7.39 9.24 -8.68
N PRO A 19 6.33 9.40 -9.47
CA PRO A 19 4.93 9.59 -9.08
C PRO A 19 4.16 8.28 -8.92
N VAL A 20 2.90 8.37 -8.50
CA VAL A 20 1.97 7.24 -8.53
C VAL A 20 1.73 6.84 -10.00
N THR A 21 1.63 5.54 -10.25
CA THR A 21 1.39 4.98 -11.58
C THR A 21 0.04 4.25 -11.62
N ARG A 22 -0.39 3.88 -12.82
CA ARG A 22 -1.62 3.07 -12.99
C ARG A 22 -1.49 1.71 -12.32
N GLY A 23 -0.28 1.14 -12.28
CA GLY A 23 -0.01 -0.10 -11.55
C GLY A 23 -0.25 0.06 -10.06
N HIS A 24 0.23 1.15 -9.48
CA HIS A 24 -0.04 1.47 -8.08
C HIS A 24 -1.53 1.64 -7.82
N LEU A 25 -2.24 2.35 -8.70
CA LEU A 25 -3.67 2.57 -8.56
C LEU A 25 -4.46 1.26 -8.66
N ASP A 26 -4.02 0.33 -9.50
CA ASP A 26 -4.63 -0.99 -9.59
C ASP A 26 -4.52 -1.76 -8.28
N ILE A 27 -3.36 -1.70 -7.64
CA ILE A 27 -3.16 -2.33 -6.33
C ILE A 27 -4.03 -1.67 -5.25
N ILE A 28 -4.13 -0.34 -5.26
CA ILE A 28 -5.00 0.39 -4.34
C ILE A 28 -6.45 -0.04 -4.52
N ARG A 29 -6.91 -0.15 -5.77
CA ARG A 29 -8.26 -0.62 -6.09
C ARG A 29 -8.52 -2.02 -5.52
N LYS A 30 -7.60 -2.95 -5.77
CA LYS A 30 -7.71 -4.33 -5.28
C LYS A 30 -7.74 -4.38 -3.75
N ALA A 31 -6.93 -3.56 -3.10
CA ALA A 31 -6.91 -3.46 -1.65
C ALA A 31 -8.24 -2.90 -1.12
N LEU A 32 -8.78 -1.86 -1.74
CA LEU A 32 -10.07 -1.28 -1.36
C LEU A 32 -11.23 -2.27 -1.54
N MET A 33 -11.13 -3.17 -2.51
CA MET A 33 -12.14 -4.23 -2.72
C MET A 33 -12.02 -5.36 -1.70
N THR A 34 -10.88 -5.49 -1.06
CA THR A 34 -10.57 -6.64 -0.19
C THR A 34 -10.67 -6.30 1.30
N PHE A 35 -10.24 -5.10 1.67
CA PHE A 35 -10.15 -4.68 3.08
C PHE A 35 -11.13 -3.54 3.37
N ASP A 36 -11.52 -3.41 4.62
CA ASP A 36 -12.46 -2.36 5.06
C ASP A 36 -11.86 -0.96 4.91
N ALA A 37 -10.56 -0.84 5.17
CA ALA A 37 -9.83 0.42 5.03
C ALA A 37 -8.45 0.17 4.44
N VAL A 38 -7.94 1.16 3.71
CA VAL A 38 -6.59 1.13 3.13
C VAL A 38 -5.86 2.40 3.52
N HIS A 39 -4.67 2.23 4.06
CA HIS A 39 -3.75 3.32 4.36
C HIS A 39 -2.59 3.26 3.37
N VAL A 40 -2.52 4.24 2.49
CA VAL A 40 -1.41 4.37 1.54
C VAL A 40 -0.34 5.23 2.20
N ALA A 41 0.86 4.70 2.35
CA ALA A 41 1.95 5.40 3.01
C ALA A 41 3.04 5.77 1.99
N VAL A 42 3.24 7.06 1.82
CA VAL A 42 4.29 7.60 0.95
C VAL A 42 5.59 7.58 1.74
N GLY A 43 6.52 6.73 1.34
CA GLY A 43 7.79 6.57 2.00
C GLY A 43 8.82 7.58 1.53
N THR A 44 9.59 8.12 2.47
CA THR A 44 10.69 9.02 2.16
C THR A 44 12.01 8.33 2.45
N ASN A 45 12.97 8.51 1.52
CA ASN A 45 14.33 8.05 1.69
C ASN A 45 15.26 9.25 1.55
N VAL A 46 15.94 9.61 2.63
CA VAL A 46 16.85 10.75 2.66
C VAL A 46 18.00 10.65 1.66
N ARG A 47 18.31 9.43 1.19
CA ARG A 47 19.39 9.20 0.21
C ARG A 47 18.93 9.40 -1.24
N LYS A 48 17.62 9.48 -1.48
CA LYS A 48 17.07 9.68 -2.82
C LYS A 48 16.37 11.01 -2.91
N GLN A 49 16.75 11.80 -3.91
CA GLN A 49 16.03 13.02 -4.23
C GLN A 49 14.74 12.66 -4.93
N ARG A 50 13.63 13.16 -4.43
CA ARG A 50 12.32 12.90 -5.03
C ARG A 50 12.08 13.83 -6.22
N ALA A 51 11.40 13.33 -7.25
CA ALA A 51 10.92 14.16 -8.36
C ALA A 51 9.71 15.00 -7.93
N PHE A 52 8.86 14.42 -7.06
CA PHE A 52 7.70 15.09 -6.50
C PHE A 52 7.81 15.12 -4.97
N SER A 53 7.32 16.19 -4.36
CA SER A 53 7.24 16.23 -2.90
C SER A 53 6.25 15.19 -2.39
N VAL A 54 6.35 14.84 -1.11
CA VAL A 54 5.39 13.94 -0.47
C VAL A 54 3.97 14.49 -0.58
N GLU A 55 3.82 15.80 -0.39
CA GLU A 55 2.52 16.46 -0.52
C GLU A 55 1.95 16.34 -1.94
N GLN A 56 2.77 16.58 -2.96
CA GLN A 56 2.37 16.41 -4.35
C GLN A 56 1.98 14.96 -4.66
N SER A 57 2.76 14.01 -4.16
CA SER A 57 2.47 12.58 -4.35
C SER A 57 1.16 12.19 -3.68
N THR A 58 0.93 12.68 -2.46
CA THR A 58 -0.33 12.45 -1.74
C THR A 58 -1.53 12.99 -2.51
N ASP A 59 -1.43 14.22 -3.01
CA ASP A 59 -2.50 14.85 -3.78
C ASP A 59 -2.76 14.11 -5.08
N LEU A 60 -1.71 13.66 -5.76
CA LEU A 60 -1.84 12.87 -6.99
C LEU A 60 -2.53 11.53 -6.75
N ILE A 61 -2.21 10.86 -5.65
CA ILE A 61 -2.87 9.60 -5.30
C ILE A 61 -4.36 9.83 -5.11
N ARG A 62 -4.73 10.80 -4.29
CA ARG A 62 -6.15 11.10 -4.00
C ARG A 62 -6.91 11.51 -5.24
N SER A 63 -6.37 12.45 -6.02
CA SER A 63 -7.03 12.93 -7.23
C SER A 63 -7.16 11.84 -8.30
N SER A 64 -6.14 11.00 -8.44
CA SER A 64 -6.16 9.90 -9.41
C SER A 64 -7.22 8.86 -9.06
N VAL A 65 -7.35 8.53 -7.79
CA VAL A 65 -8.37 7.58 -7.32
C VAL A 65 -9.76 8.14 -7.60
N LEU A 66 -10.00 9.42 -7.29
CA LEU A 66 -11.29 10.08 -7.54
C LEU A 66 -11.60 10.19 -9.03
N ASP A 67 -10.61 10.46 -9.88
CA ASP A 67 -10.79 10.54 -11.32
C ASP A 67 -11.19 9.19 -11.93
N LEU A 68 -10.59 8.11 -11.42
CA LEU A 68 -10.89 6.76 -11.92
C LEU A 68 -12.23 6.22 -11.39
N TRP A 69 -12.59 6.58 -10.17
CA TRP A 69 -13.79 6.05 -9.50
C TRP A 69 -14.58 7.17 -8.83
N PRO A 70 -15.19 8.08 -9.62
CA PRO A 70 -15.90 9.23 -9.04
C PRO A 70 -17.09 8.84 -8.17
N ASP A 71 -17.75 7.73 -8.49
CA ASP A 71 -18.92 7.24 -7.73
C ASP A 71 -18.55 6.74 -6.33
N ALA A 72 -17.27 6.50 -6.09
CA ALA A 72 -16.79 5.99 -4.82
C ALA A 72 -16.33 7.10 -3.86
N ALA A 73 -16.49 8.36 -4.22
CA ALA A 73 -15.98 9.48 -3.41
C ALA A 73 -16.38 9.41 -1.93
N ALA A 74 -17.64 9.13 -1.66
CA ALA A 74 -18.15 9.04 -0.28
C ALA A 74 -17.57 7.84 0.49
N ILE A 75 -17.31 6.74 -0.21
CA ILE A 75 -16.71 5.55 0.37
C ILE A 75 -15.23 5.80 0.64
N LEU A 76 -14.55 6.47 -0.29
CA LEU A 76 -13.12 6.75 -0.19
C LEU A 76 -12.78 7.64 1.00
N ASP A 77 -13.63 8.60 1.33
CA ASP A 77 -13.43 9.46 2.49
C ASP A 77 -13.33 8.67 3.80
N GLN A 78 -14.01 7.52 3.88
CA GLN A 78 -14.01 6.68 5.09
C GLN A 78 -13.02 5.53 5.01
N SER A 79 -12.68 5.09 3.80
CA SER A 79 -11.92 3.85 3.59
C SER A 79 -10.49 4.07 3.13
N LEU A 80 -10.15 5.26 2.65
CA LEU A 80 -8.80 5.56 2.14
C LEU A 80 -8.15 6.67 2.94
N GLU A 81 -7.00 6.35 3.54
CA GLU A 81 -6.12 7.34 4.15
C GLU A 81 -4.82 7.40 3.35
N VAL A 82 -4.22 8.57 3.27
CA VAL A 82 -2.87 8.71 2.69
C VAL A 82 -2.00 9.43 3.71
N GLY A 83 -0.88 8.82 4.03
CA GLY A 83 0.06 9.36 5.01
C GLY A 83 1.49 9.23 4.57
N GLU A 84 2.39 9.70 5.38
CA GLU A 84 3.82 9.67 5.15
C GLU A 84 4.50 8.82 6.21
N TYR A 85 5.51 8.04 5.83
CA TYR A 85 6.37 7.38 6.80
C TYR A 85 7.84 7.55 6.40
N ALA A 86 8.71 7.68 7.40
CA ALA A 86 10.13 7.87 7.19
C ALA A 86 10.93 7.16 8.28
N ARG A 87 12.09 6.61 7.89
CA ARG A 87 13.11 6.09 8.83
C ARG A 87 12.63 5.04 9.83
N GLN A 88 11.56 4.32 9.53
CA GLN A 88 11.14 3.23 10.38
C GLN A 88 10.82 1.99 9.54
N SER A 89 10.82 0.84 10.17
CA SER A 89 10.45 -0.38 9.47
C SER A 89 8.97 -0.34 9.06
N LEU A 90 8.68 -0.99 7.94
CA LEU A 90 7.32 -1.12 7.43
C LEU A 90 6.39 -1.77 8.47
N VAL A 91 6.87 -2.82 9.13
CA VAL A 91 6.10 -3.55 10.14
C VAL A 91 5.80 -2.66 11.35
N ARG A 92 6.78 -1.89 11.77
CA ARG A 92 6.59 -0.96 12.90
C ARG A 92 5.56 0.12 12.56
N TYR A 93 5.66 0.68 11.35
CA TYR A 93 4.67 1.66 10.89
C TYR A 93 3.27 1.05 10.83
N ALA A 94 3.17 -0.18 10.30
CA ALA A 94 1.90 -0.90 10.25
C ALA A 94 1.28 -1.05 11.64
N ARG A 95 2.10 -1.40 12.62
CA ARG A 95 1.66 -1.53 14.01
C ARG A 95 1.18 -0.19 14.56
N ASP A 96 1.93 0.88 14.31
CA ASP A 96 1.63 2.21 14.82
C ASP A 96 0.29 2.75 14.32
N ILE A 97 -0.06 2.45 13.07
CA ILE A 97 -1.33 2.90 12.48
C ILE A 97 -2.49 1.92 12.71
N GLY A 98 -2.24 0.81 13.39
CA GLY A 98 -3.27 -0.20 13.64
C GLY A 98 -3.63 -1.04 12.43
N ALA A 99 -2.72 -1.20 11.48
CA ALA A 99 -2.97 -2.03 10.30
C ALA A 99 -3.09 -3.50 10.69
N THR A 100 -4.02 -4.20 10.05
CA THR A 100 -4.20 -5.64 10.23
C THR A 100 -3.41 -6.44 9.19
N HIS A 101 -3.09 -5.83 8.07
CA HIS A 101 -2.40 -6.45 6.94
C HIS A 101 -1.44 -5.47 6.29
N ILE A 102 -0.40 -6.00 5.66
CA ILE A 102 0.48 -5.22 4.78
C ILE A 102 0.25 -5.72 3.37
N VAL A 103 0.03 -4.79 2.44
CA VAL A 103 -0.21 -5.09 1.03
C VAL A 103 1.03 -4.71 0.22
N ARG A 104 1.42 -5.59 -0.68
CA ARG A 104 2.50 -5.35 -1.65
C ARG A 104 2.00 -5.69 -3.04
N GLY A 105 2.54 -5.01 -4.05
CA GLY A 105 2.26 -5.31 -5.45
C GLY A 105 3.37 -6.15 -6.07
N LEU A 106 3.01 -7.10 -6.92
CA LEU A 106 3.95 -7.90 -7.70
C LEU A 106 3.76 -7.58 -9.18
N ARG A 107 4.85 -7.28 -9.88
CA ARG A 107 4.85 -6.93 -11.30
C ARG A 107 5.62 -7.91 -12.17
N GLU A 108 6.70 -8.48 -11.65
CA GLU A 108 7.66 -9.30 -12.39
C GLU A 108 8.14 -10.49 -11.55
N ALA A 109 8.61 -11.54 -12.22
CA ALA A 109 9.18 -12.71 -11.55
C ALA A 109 10.39 -12.36 -10.68
N THR A 110 11.25 -11.45 -11.14
CA THR A 110 12.42 -10.98 -10.36
C THR A 110 11.99 -10.23 -9.11
N ASN A 111 10.91 -9.46 -9.23
CA ASN A 111 10.32 -8.73 -8.10
C ASN A 111 9.74 -9.71 -7.06
N PHE A 112 9.22 -10.86 -7.51
CA PHE A 112 8.69 -11.88 -6.61
C PHE A 112 9.74 -12.36 -5.60
N HIS A 113 10.97 -12.60 -6.06
CA HIS A 113 12.04 -13.09 -5.18
C HIS A 113 12.37 -12.08 -4.08
N GLU A 114 12.48 -10.81 -4.41
CA GLU A 114 12.71 -9.74 -3.44
C GLU A 114 11.56 -9.63 -2.44
N GLU A 115 10.34 -9.70 -2.91
CA GLU A 115 9.14 -9.64 -2.08
C GLU A 115 9.03 -10.86 -1.17
N PHE A 116 9.42 -12.03 -1.66
CA PHE A 116 9.45 -13.25 -0.86
C PHE A 116 10.38 -13.10 0.35
N ASN A 117 11.56 -12.53 0.15
CA ASN A 117 12.53 -12.28 1.22
C ASN A 117 12.00 -11.24 2.22
N LEU A 118 11.38 -10.18 1.73
CA LEU A 118 10.77 -9.16 2.58
C LEU A 118 9.64 -9.75 3.42
N HIS A 119 8.82 -10.61 2.83
CA HIS A 119 7.73 -11.29 3.51
C HIS A 119 8.27 -12.12 4.70
N GLY A 120 9.30 -12.91 4.47
CA GLY A 120 9.90 -13.73 5.53
C GLY A 120 10.46 -12.89 6.67
N LEU A 121 11.10 -11.76 6.36
CA LEU A 121 11.61 -10.85 7.36
C LEU A 121 10.48 -10.20 8.16
N ALA A 122 9.43 -9.75 7.48
CA ALA A 122 8.29 -9.12 8.13
C ALA A 122 7.58 -10.07 9.10
N GLU A 123 7.40 -11.34 8.71
CA GLU A 123 6.79 -12.34 9.58
C GLU A 123 7.60 -12.62 10.84
N ARG A 124 8.92 -12.55 10.75
CA ARG A 124 9.79 -12.72 11.93
C ARG A 124 9.64 -11.55 12.89
N LEU A 125 9.42 -10.34 12.37
CA LEU A 125 9.30 -9.14 13.18
C LEU A 125 7.93 -9.05 13.86
N ASP A 126 6.87 -9.41 13.14
CA ASP A 126 5.52 -9.43 13.70
C ASP A 126 4.63 -10.40 12.92
N PRO A 127 4.50 -11.64 13.38
CA PRO A 127 3.66 -12.62 12.71
C PRO A 127 2.16 -12.33 12.80
N SER A 128 1.74 -11.37 13.63
CA SER A 128 0.33 -11.00 13.77
C SER A 128 -0.17 -10.11 12.64
N ILE A 129 0.73 -9.56 11.80
CA ILE A 129 0.38 -8.71 10.67
C ILE A 129 0.77 -9.43 9.38
N PRO A 130 -0.14 -10.21 8.77
CA PRO A 130 0.18 -10.93 7.54
C PRO A 130 0.39 -9.98 6.37
N MET A 131 1.29 -10.38 5.47
CA MET A 131 1.59 -9.66 4.24
C MET A 131 0.84 -10.32 3.09
N VAL A 132 0.13 -9.52 2.31
CA VAL A 132 -0.66 -9.97 1.17
C VAL A 132 -0.09 -9.34 -0.10
N HIS A 133 0.10 -10.16 -1.13
CA HIS A 133 0.61 -9.70 -2.40
C HIS A 133 -0.49 -9.75 -3.45
N PHE A 134 -0.71 -8.63 -4.12
CA PHE A 134 -1.59 -8.57 -5.29
C PHE A 134 -0.74 -8.52 -6.55
N ILE A 135 -1.17 -9.28 -7.55
CA ILE A 135 -0.52 -9.25 -8.86
C ILE A 135 -1.15 -8.09 -9.65
N CYS A 136 -0.30 -7.22 -10.18
CA CYS A 136 -0.72 -6.12 -11.03
C CYS A 136 -1.33 -6.67 -12.32
N ASP A 137 -2.40 -6.05 -12.81
CA ASP A 137 -3.01 -6.45 -14.08
C ASP A 137 -2.00 -6.39 -15.22
N ALA A 138 -2.10 -7.34 -16.16
CA ALA A 138 -1.16 -7.48 -17.28
C ALA A 138 -0.96 -6.19 -18.07
N GLN A 139 -2.02 -5.40 -18.23
CA GLN A 139 -1.96 -4.13 -18.95
C GLN A 139 -1.06 -3.08 -18.28
N PHE A 140 -0.73 -3.26 -17.00
CA PHE A 140 0.10 -2.32 -16.22
C PHE A 140 1.48 -2.85 -15.89
N LEU A 141 1.84 -4.05 -16.35
CA LEU A 141 3.10 -4.69 -15.97
C LEU A 141 4.35 -3.91 -16.40
N HIS A 142 4.24 -3.10 -17.43
CA HIS A 142 5.37 -2.31 -17.95
C HIS A 142 5.43 -0.89 -17.39
N ILE A 143 4.53 -0.55 -16.47
CA ILE A 143 4.45 0.77 -15.86
C ILE A 143 4.93 0.66 -14.41
N SER A 144 6.05 1.28 -14.12
CA SER A 144 6.63 1.25 -12.77
C SER A 144 6.51 2.55 -12.03
#